data_eda5bf3e44987ac3f3c9f10165ded37c
#
_entry.id   eda5bf3e44987ac3f3c9f10165ded37c
#
_cell.length_a   1.000
_cell.length_b   1.000
_cell.length_c   1.000
_cell.angle_alpha   90.00
_cell.angle_beta   90.00
_cell.angle_gamma   90.00
#
_symmetry.space_group_name_H-M   'P 1'
#
loop_
_entity.id
_entity.type
_entity.pdbx_description
1 polymer ?
#
loop_
_entity_poly.entity_id
_entity_poly.type
_entity_poly.pdbx_seq_one_letter_code
_entity_poly.pdbx_strand_id
1 'polypeptide(L)'
;MKIVKVVYTTTVPYAAQNQVNIQNVMSDLQRSDRPGINYSVCLCADGKTFMHLAFFRSDDDQKILNELPSFKHFQEQLKANGFEIPPVQELLTLAGTSKAIFKEQE
;
A
#
# COMPACT_ATOMS: atom_id res chain seq x y z
N MET A 1 2.99 12.29 11.58
CA MET A 1 3.03 11.50 10.33
C MET A 1 3.47 10.07 10.66
N LYS A 2 2.84 9.11 10.06
CA LYS A 2 3.20 7.69 10.21
C LYS A 2 3.60 7.14 8.85
N ILE A 3 4.73 6.44 8.79
CA ILE A 3 5.24 5.85 7.54
C ILE A 3 5.35 4.34 7.76
N VAL A 4 4.69 3.58 6.90
CA VAL A 4 4.63 2.12 6.98
C VAL A 4 5.19 1.53 5.70
N LYS A 5 6.15 0.63 5.83
CA LYS A 5 6.69 -0.16 4.74
C LYS A 5 6.30 -1.62 4.94
N VAL A 6 5.80 -2.27 3.90
CA VAL A 6 5.48 -3.70 3.93
C VAL A 6 6.08 -4.36 2.69
N VAL A 7 6.82 -5.43 2.89
CA VAL A 7 7.43 -6.20 1.79
C VAL A 7 7.00 -7.66 1.93
N TYR A 8 6.59 -8.26 0.83
CA TYR A 8 6.24 -9.68 0.75
C TYR A 8 6.51 -10.21 -0.66
N THR A 9 6.60 -11.53 -0.78
CA THR A 9 6.73 -12.19 -2.08
C THR A 9 5.55 -13.13 -2.29
N THR A 10 4.81 -12.92 -3.39
CA THR A 10 3.67 -13.77 -3.76
C THR A 10 4.17 -15.06 -4.41
N THR A 11 3.25 -16.00 -4.64
CA THR A 11 3.50 -17.08 -5.58
C THR A 11 3.54 -16.52 -7.01
N VAL A 12 4.29 -17.16 -7.91
CA VAL A 12 4.36 -16.72 -9.31
C VAL A 12 2.98 -16.63 -9.97
N PRO A 13 2.08 -17.63 -9.83
CA PRO A 13 0.77 -17.55 -10.49
C PRO A 13 -0.12 -16.42 -10.00
N TYR A 14 0.09 -15.96 -8.76
CA TYR A 14 -0.76 -14.93 -8.15
C TYR A 14 -0.28 -13.50 -8.40
N ALA A 15 0.96 -13.28 -8.81
CA ALA A 15 1.56 -11.95 -8.90
C ALA A 15 0.75 -10.98 -9.77
N ALA A 16 0.27 -11.42 -10.94
CA ALA A 16 -0.53 -10.57 -11.83
C ALA A 16 -1.87 -10.16 -11.22
N GLN A 17 -2.56 -11.09 -10.56
CA GLN A 17 -3.83 -10.80 -9.88
C GLN A 17 -3.62 -9.84 -8.71
N ASN A 18 -2.52 -9.99 -7.99
CA ASN A 18 -2.17 -9.08 -6.91
C ASN A 18 -2.01 -7.63 -7.41
N GLN A 19 -1.39 -7.45 -8.58
CA GLN A 19 -1.29 -6.13 -9.21
C GLN A 19 -2.66 -5.54 -9.54
N VAL A 20 -3.58 -6.36 -10.06
CA VAL A 20 -4.94 -5.90 -10.36
C VAL A 20 -5.65 -5.44 -9.09
N ASN A 21 -5.55 -6.20 -8.01
CA ASN A 21 -6.17 -5.84 -6.74
C ASN A 21 -5.58 -4.56 -6.16
N ILE A 22 -4.26 -4.37 -6.28
CA ILE A 22 -3.58 -3.13 -5.88
C ILE A 22 -4.09 -1.94 -6.69
N GLN A 23 -4.21 -2.09 -8.01
CA GLN A 23 -4.72 -1.03 -8.89
C GLN A 23 -6.15 -0.61 -8.53
N ASN A 24 -6.99 -1.55 -8.09
CA ASN A 24 -8.34 -1.24 -7.62
C ASN A 24 -8.31 -0.38 -6.35
N VAL A 25 -7.40 -0.67 -5.43
CA VAL A 25 -7.18 0.16 -4.23
C VAL A 25 -6.75 1.57 -4.64
N MET A 26 -5.80 1.69 -5.55
CA MET A 26 -5.27 2.99 -6.00
C MET A 26 -6.35 3.81 -6.70
N SER A 27 -7.20 3.18 -7.51
CA SER A 27 -8.33 3.86 -8.16
C SER A 27 -9.30 4.44 -7.14
N ASP A 28 -9.61 3.69 -6.09
CA ASP A 28 -10.50 4.15 -5.03
C ASP A 28 -9.89 5.30 -4.24
N LEU A 29 -8.60 5.22 -3.93
CA LEU A 29 -7.89 6.30 -3.24
C LEU A 29 -7.82 7.56 -4.09
N GLN A 30 -7.58 7.44 -5.40
CA GLN A 30 -7.56 8.58 -6.32
C GLN A 30 -8.93 9.27 -6.38
N ARG A 31 -10.02 8.49 -6.38
CA ARG A 31 -11.38 9.06 -6.38
C ARG A 31 -11.70 9.78 -5.08
N SER A 32 -11.31 9.22 -3.94
CA SER A 32 -11.54 9.85 -2.64
C SER A 32 -10.66 11.08 -2.42
N ASP A 33 -9.52 11.14 -3.09
CA ASP A 33 -8.57 12.25 -3.07
C ASP A 33 -8.25 12.76 -1.66
N ARG A 34 -8.03 11.83 -0.75
CA ARG A 34 -7.77 12.18 0.65
C ARG A 34 -6.36 12.74 0.82
N PRO A 35 -6.21 14.01 1.25
CA PRO A 35 -4.90 14.67 1.25
C PRO A 35 -3.91 14.08 2.27
N GLY A 36 -4.41 13.40 3.30
CA GLY A 36 -3.56 12.82 4.35
C GLY A 36 -3.04 11.42 4.06
N ILE A 37 -3.29 10.87 2.87
CA ILE A 37 -2.82 9.54 2.46
C ILE A 37 -1.94 9.67 1.23
N ASN A 38 -0.70 9.18 1.31
CA ASN A 38 0.17 9.01 0.16
C ASN A 38 0.64 7.55 0.16
N TYR A 39 0.18 6.78 -0.80
CA TYR A 39 0.39 5.34 -0.82
C TYR A 39 0.89 4.91 -2.21
N SER A 40 2.01 4.18 -2.22
CA SER A 40 2.60 3.65 -3.44
C SER A 40 2.98 2.19 -3.25
N VAL A 41 2.93 1.43 -4.32
CA VAL A 41 3.38 0.04 -4.35
C VAL A 41 4.30 -0.15 -5.52
N CYS A 42 5.47 -0.76 -5.27
CA CYS A 42 6.43 -1.10 -6.30
C CYS A 42 6.55 -2.61 -6.43
N LEU A 43 6.67 -3.09 -7.66
CA LEU A 43 6.98 -4.48 -7.96
C LEU A 43 8.48 -4.59 -8.22
N CYS A 44 9.15 -5.49 -7.50
CA CYS A 44 10.58 -5.73 -7.68
C CYS A 44 10.87 -6.44 -9.01
N ALA A 45 12.15 -6.45 -9.39
CA ALA A 45 12.58 -7.00 -10.66
C ALA A 45 12.30 -8.51 -10.82
N ASP A 46 12.12 -9.24 -9.71
CA ASP A 46 11.78 -10.67 -9.75
C ASP A 46 10.33 -10.92 -10.21
N GLY A 47 9.51 -9.88 -10.35
CA GLY A 47 8.14 -9.98 -10.83
C GLY A 47 7.13 -10.49 -9.82
N LYS A 48 7.51 -10.72 -8.56
CA LYS A 48 6.64 -11.31 -7.53
C LYS A 48 6.84 -10.74 -6.12
N THR A 49 7.85 -9.93 -5.89
CA THR A 49 8.07 -9.23 -4.61
C THR A 49 7.53 -7.82 -4.69
N PHE A 50 6.68 -7.48 -3.75
CA PHE A 50 5.98 -6.19 -3.68
C PHE A 50 6.46 -5.42 -2.47
N MET A 51 6.73 -4.12 -2.67
CA MET A 51 7.04 -3.19 -1.60
C MET A 51 5.95 -2.13 -1.53
N HIS A 52 5.25 -2.09 -0.42
CA HIS A 52 4.25 -1.07 -0.12
C HIS A 52 4.89 0.02 0.73
N LEU A 53 4.62 1.27 0.39
CA LEU A 53 5.07 2.43 1.15
C LEU A 53 3.90 3.36 1.34
N ALA A 54 3.46 3.54 2.58
CA ALA A 54 2.31 4.36 2.91
C ALA A 54 2.69 5.45 3.90
N PHE A 55 2.29 6.68 3.61
CA PHE A 55 2.43 7.84 4.47
C PHE A 55 1.04 8.26 4.92
N PHE A 56 0.84 8.37 6.24
CA PHE A 56 -0.43 8.83 6.81
C PHE A 56 -0.17 10.08 7.63
N ARG A 57 -0.97 11.13 7.38
CA ARG A 57 -0.87 12.36 8.17
C ARG A 57 -1.33 12.14 9.61
N SER A 58 -2.32 11.26 9.79
CA SER A 58 -2.92 10.95 11.09
C SER A 58 -3.34 9.48 11.18
N ASP A 59 -3.65 9.02 12.39
CA ASP A 59 -4.21 7.67 12.60
C ASP A 59 -5.57 7.51 11.91
N ASP A 60 -6.37 8.57 11.81
CA ASP A 60 -7.65 8.55 11.10
C ASP A 60 -7.45 8.26 9.61
N ASP A 61 -6.42 8.80 8.99
CA ASP A 61 -6.10 8.53 7.59
C ASP A 61 -5.74 7.05 7.39
N GLN A 62 -4.95 6.46 8.29
CA GLN A 62 -4.64 5.03 8.24
C GLN A 62 -5.91 4.17 8.39
N LYS A 63 -6.79 4.56 9.30
CA LYS A 63 -8.06 3.87 9.53
C LYS A 63 -8.93 3.88 8.26
N ILE A 64 -8.97 4.99 7.55
CA ILE A 64 -9.72 5.11 6.29
C ILE A 64 -9.21 4.12 5.26
N LEU A 65 -7.90 3.98 5.09
CA LEU A 65 -7.34 2.96 4.19
C LEU A 65 -7.73 1.57 4.65
N ASN A 66 -7.56 1.26 5.94
CA ASN A 66 -7.84 -0.07 6.48
C ASN A 66 -9.32 -0.47 6.33
N GLU A 67 -10.23 0.48 6.32
CA GLU A 67 -11.68 0.24 6.17
C GLU A 67 -12.16 0.26 4.72
N LEU A 68 -11.30 0.63 3.78
CA LEU A 68 -11.66 0.68 2.36
C LEU A 68 -11.96 -0.73 1.85
N PRO A 69 -13.15 -0.98 1.26
CA PRO A 69 -13.53 -2.33 0.81
C PRO A 69 -12.53 -2.97 -0.16
N SER A 70 -11.99 -2.21 -1.10
CA SER A 70 -10.98 -2.71 -2.04
C SER A 70 -9.68 -3.11 -1.33
N PHE A 71 -9.29 -2.40 -0.27
CA PHE A 71 -8.11 -2.75 0.51
C PHE A 71 -8.33 -4.02 1.32
N LYS A 72 -9.50 -4.19 1.92
CA LYS A 72 -9.87 -5.43 2.63
C LYS A 72 -9.87 -6.62 1.66
N HIS A 73 -10.45 -6.44 0.48
CA HIS A 73 -10.47 -7.46 -0.57
C HIS A 73 -9.04 -7.86 -0.98
N PHE A 74 -8.18 -6.86 -1.22
CA PHE A 74 -6.77 -7.09 -1.52
C PHE A 74 -6.09 -7.96 -0.45
N GLN A 75 -6.28 -7.63 0.83
CA GLN A 75 -5.68 -8.37 1.94
C GLN A 75 -6.22 -9.79 2.05
N GLU A 76 -7.53 -9.98 1.90
CA GLU A 76 -8.17 -11.29 1.97
C GLU A 76 -7.70 -12.21 0.86
N GLN A 77 -7.63 -11.71 -0.37
CA GLN A 77 -7.18 -12.46 -1.52
C GLN A 77 -5.69 -12.83 -1.42
N LEU A 78 -4.88 -11.92 -0.92
CA LEU A 78 -3.46 -12.17 -0.71
C LEU A 78 -3.24 -13.31 0.30
N LYS A 79 -3.97 -13.30 1.43
CA LYS A 79 -3.93 -14.38 2.42
C LYS A 79 -4.40 -15.70 1.83
N ALA A 80 -5.49 -15.69 1.07
CA ALA A 80 -6.09 -16.90 0.50
C ALA A 80 -5.14 -17.60 -0.50
N ASN A 81 -4.34 -16.82 -1.23
CA ASN A 81 -3.42 -17.36 -2.23
C ASN A 81 -2.03 -17.67 -1.68
N GLY A 82 -1.74 -17.21 -0.45
CA GLY A 82 -0.49 -17.49 0.23
C GLY A 82 0.71 -16.71 -0.28
N PHE A 83 1.83 -16.93 0.38
CA PHE A 83 3.08 -16.21 0.13
C PHE A 83 4.22 -17.18 -0.05
N GLU A 84 5.20 -16.84 -0.90
CA GLU A 84 6.54 -17.47 -0.84
C GLU A 84 7.32 -16.88 0.34
N ILE A 85 7.19 -15.55 0.56
CA ILE A 85 7.78 -14.88 1.71
C ILE A 85 6.68 -14.04 2.36
N PRO A 86 6.33 -14.29 3.64
CA PRO A 86 5.28 -13.55 4.33
C PRO A 86 5.58 -12.05 4.47
N PRO A 87 4.54 -11.21 4.66
CA PRO A 87 4.74 -9.77 4.85
C PRO A 87 5.60 -9.45 6.07
N VAL A 88 6.55 -8.54 5.87
CA VAL A 88 7.32 -7.92 6.94
C VAL A 88 6.99 -6.44 6.95
N GLN A 89 6.49 -5.96 8.09
CA GLN A 89 6.15 -4.56 8.30
C GLN A 89 7.24 -3.84 9.05
N GLU A 90 7.56 -2.64 8.60
CA GLU A 90 8.54 -1.78 9.24
C GLU A 90 7.98 -0.35 9.32
N LEU A 91 8.11 0.27 10.49
CA LEU A 91 7.78 1.69 10.66
C LEU A 91 9.04 2.50 10.35
N LEU A 92 8.88 3.54 9.54
CA LEU A 92 9.98 4.36 9.07
C LEU A 92 9.89 5.77 9.64
N THR A 93 11.03 6.43 9.73
CA THR A 93 11.15 7.85 10.02
C THR A 93 11.61 8.57 8.77
N LEU A 94 10.95 9.65 8.38
CA LEU A 94 11.35 10.42 7.21
C LEU A 94 12.66 11.15 7.50
N ALA A 95 13.70 10.83 6.76
CA ALA A 95 15.00 11.49 6.86
C ALA A 95 15.07 12.74 5.97
N GLY A 96 14.34 12.76 4.87
CA GLY A 96 14.29 13.89 3.95
C GLY A 96 13.37 13.62 2.78
N THR A 97 12.89 14.68 2.14
CA THR A 97 12.07 14.60 0.94
C THR A 97 12.32 15.84 0.08
N SER A 98 12.25 15.66 -1.22
CA SER A 98 12.41 16.77 -2.16
C SER A 98 11.10 17.49 -2.47
N LYS A 99 9.96 16.88 -2.12
CA LYS A 99 8.62 17.42 -2.37
C LYS A 99 7.71 17.10 -1.20
N ALA A 100 6.63 17.84 -1.05
CA ALA A 100 5.63 17.57 -0.03
C ALA A 100 5.07 16.15 -0.18
N ILE A 101 4.97 15.43 0.95
CA ILE A 101 4.41 14.08 0.98
C ILE A 101 2.89 14.11 0.81
N PHE A 102 2.22 15.13 1.37
CA PHE A 102 0.77 15.26 1.34
C PHE A 102 0.35 16.48 0.53
N LYS A 103 -0.82 16.39 -0.11
CA LYS A 103 -1.43 17.55 -0.75
C LYS A 103 -1.71 18.62 0.28
N GLU A 104 -1.44 19.87 -0.08
CA GLU A 104 -1.88 21.00 0.71
C GLU A 104 -3.39 21.15 0.58
N GLN A 105 -4.04 21.45 1.71
CA GLN A 105 -5.45 21.83 1.72
C GLN A 105 -5.53 23.34 1.58
N GLU A 106 -6.28 23.77 0.60
CA GLU A 106 -6.63 25.19 0.47
C GLU A 106 -7.89 25.50 1.27
#